data_8f486af543d4b5d28fc39d140228a405
#
_entry.id   8f486af543d4b5d28fc39d140228a405
#
_cell.length_a   1.000
_cell.length_b   1.000
_cell.length_c   1.000
_cell.angle_alpha   90.00
_cell.angle_beta   90.00
_cell.angle_gamma   90.00
#
_symmetry.space_group_name_H-M   'P 1'
#
loop_
_entity.id
_entity.type
_entity.pdbx_description
1 polymer ?
#
loop_
_entity_poly.entity_id
_entity_poly.type
_entity_poly.pdbx_seq_one_letter_code
_entity_poly.pdbx_strand_id
1 'polypeptide(L)'
;MQSSPSSLAAAVPADAPDWPDDFARRYRDASYWQDTTFFDALDACAQRHPDALAVVDGALRLCYRDLLARIRRLAGGLARLGLVRGDAVVVQLPNGARFIETCFALFQLGVRPVLALPAHRHYEIGAFCRFAGARAYLGASQLGDFDCRPLAAALQGDCPTLEHIVMAGDDHAFTSFDALYDAPPVLDCSARTDDIACFQLSGGTTGTPKLIPRRHHEYLYNVRACSAASGFDADTVYLAALPMAHNFTLCCPGTIGALLAGGRVVTTARPEPDQSFTLIAQERVTHTALVPPLALLWLDEQPQRQADLSSLRVLQVGGARLMDHAAERVTPVLGCRLQQVFGMAEGLICCTRLDDAPERIAHTQGRPVSDGDEVRIVDATGAPVAPGEIGELQVRGPYTIRGYYRLAAHDATAFTADGFYRSGDRVRRTADGDLVVEGRDKDQINRGGEKVSAEEVENLLLAHPQVHDAAVVAMPDPMLGERTCAFVVARAPAPSRLVLKRYLRDCGLAAFKIPDRIEFMPRFPETGIGKTSKKSLRDLLRRQLQAAA
;
A
#
# COMPACT_ATOMS: atom_id res chain seq x y z
N MET A 1 -48.36 8.77 27.51
CA MET A 1 -47.10 9.49 27.47
C MET A 1 -46.00 8.47 27.17
N GLN A 2 -45.70 8.30 25.90
CA GLN A 2 -44.62 7.41 25.43
C GLN A 2 -43.38 8.27 25.21
N SER A 3 -42.37 8.04 26.01
CA SER A 3 -41.04 8.63 25.83
C SER A 3 -40.31 7.89 24.70
N SER A 4 -40.13 8.58 23.58
CA SER A 4 -39.28 8.13 22.48
C SER A 4 -37.82 7.99 22.97
N PRO A 5 -37.10 6.93 22.58
CA PRO A 5 -35.69 6.84 22.88
C PRO A 5 -34.94 7.86 22.01
N SER A 6 -34.28 8.80 22.67
CA SER A 6 -33.31 9.72 22.07
C SER A 6 -32.20 8.89 21.46
N SER A 7 -32.08 8.92 20.14
CA SER A 7 -30.93 8.39 19.39
C SER A 7 -29.69 9.19 19.79
N LEU A 8 -28.85 8.60 20.61
CA LEU A 8 -27.49 9.06 20.83
C LEU A 8 -26.71 8.90 19.50
N ALA A 9 -26.71 9.95 18.69
CA ALA A 9 -25.74 10.10 17.62
C ALA A 9 -24.37 10.19 18.30
N ALA A 10 -23.60 9.09 18.31
CA ALA A 10 -22.21 9.15 18.67
C ALA A 10 -21.53 10.13 17.69
N ALA A 11 -21.07 11.26 18.20
CA ALA A 11 -20.32 12.22 17.41
C ALA A 11 -19.11 11.51 16.79
N VAL A 12 -18.86 11.76 15.50
CA VAL A 12 -17.60 11.40 14.86
C VAL A 12 -16.49 11.95 15.76
N PRO A 13 -15.51 11.15 16.19
CA PRO A 13 -14.47 11.66 17.07
C PRO A 13 -13.84 12.91 16.44
N ALA A 14 -13.73 13.99 17.22
CA ALA A 14 -13.10 15.25 16.83
C ALA A 14 -11.61 15.13 16.42
N ASP A 15 -11.10 13.92 16.45
CA ASP A 15 -9.72 13.50 16.31
C ASP A 15 -9.30 13.21 14.85
N ALA A 16 -10.23 13.23 13.88
CA ALA A 16 -9.96 13.02 12.47
C ALA A 16 -10.66 14.11 11.64
N PRO A 17 -9.91 15.06 11.06
CA PRO A 17 -10.48 16.14 10.25
C PRO A 17 -11.37 15.63 9.12
N ASP A 18 -12.45 16.33 8.86
CA ASP A 18 -13.36 16.06 7.76
C ASP A 18 -13.17 17.07 6.64
N TRP A 19 -13.79 16.81 5.48
CA TRP A 19 -13.81 17.79 4.39
C TRP A 19 -14.72 18.97 4.75
N PRO A 20 -14.33 20.20 4.35
CA PRO A 20 -15.24 21.34 4.43
C PRO A 20 -16.55 21.05 3.66
N ASP A 21 -17.68 21.60 4.15
CA ASP A 21 -19.02 21.32 3.63
C ASP A 21 -19.17 21.60 2.13
N ASP A 22 -18.50 22.62 1.61
CA ASP A 22 -18.49 22.97 0.18
C ASP A 22 -17.82 21.90 -0.67
N PHE A 23 -16.69 21.33 -0.21
CA PHE A 23 -16.04 20.20 -0.86
C PHE A 23 -16.88 18.94 -0.80
N ALA A 24 -17.41 18.62 0.41
CA ALA A 24 -18.25 17.45 0.60
C ALA A 24 -19.48 17.48 -0.32
N ARG A 25 -20.13 18.65 -0.45
CA ARG A 25 -21.24 18.86 -1.35
C ARG A 25 -20.84 18.68 -2.81
N ARG A 26 -19.76 19.36 -3.26
CA ARG A 26 -19.20 19.21 -4.61
C ARG A 26 -18.94 17.77 -4.99
N TYR A 27 -18.36 16.97 -4.08
CA TYR A 27 -18.02 15.57 -4.36
C TYR A 27 -19.26 14.66 -4.40
N ARG A 28 -20.31 14.97 -3.64
CA ARG A 28 -21.61 14.28 -3.76
C ARG A 28 -22.34 14.64 -5.04
N ASP A 29 -22.42 15.93 -5.36
CA ASP A 29 -23.08 16.44 -6.59
C ASP A 29 -22.41 15.86 -7.85
N ALA A 30 -21.10 15.70 -7.84
CA ALA A 30 -20.33 15.03 -8.91
C ALA A 30 -20.44 13.49 -8.89
N SER A 31 -21.21 12.90 -7.96
CA SER A 31 -21.37 11.45 -7.80
C SER A 31 -20.06 10.71 -7.49
N TYR A 32 -19.03 11.42 -7.03
CA TYR A 32 -17.82 10.78 -6.51
C TYR A 32 -18.14 10.02 -5.23
N TRP A 33 -18.87 10.62 -4.30
CA TRP A 33 -19.31 9.99 -3.08
C TRP A 33 -20.75 9.49 -3.22
N GLN A 34 -20.95 8.22 -2.91
CA GLN A 34 -22.24 7.56 -2.91
C GLN A 34 -22.63 7.23 -1.46
N ASP A 35 -23.92 7.14 -1.20
CA ASP A 35 -24.45 6.75 0.11
C ASP A 35 -24.44 5.23 0.25
N THR A 36 -23.23 4.66 0.34
CA THR A 36 -22.95 3.22 0.34
C THR A 36 -21.74 2.93 1.20
N THR A 37 -21.80 1.94 2.08
CA THR A 37 -20.64 1.44 2.83
C THR A 37 -19.94 0.31 2.06
N PHE A 38 -18.74 -0.08 2.52
CA PHE A 38 -18.03 -1.25 1.94
C PHE A 38 -18.85 -2.53 2.07
N PHE A 39 -19.55 -2.69 3.21
CA PHE A 39 -20.40 -3.87 3.43
C PHE A 39 -21.60 -3.86 2.47
N ASP A 40 -22.30 -2.75 2.33
CA ASP A 40 -23.45 -2.63 1.42
C ASP A 40 -23.03 -2.93 -0.03
N ALA A 41 -21.87 -2.44 -0.45
CA ALA A 41 -21.35 -2.69 -1.79
C ALA A 41 -21.05 -4.18 -2.04
N LEU A 42 -20.48 -4.88 -1.06
CA LEU A 42 -20.26 -6.33 -1.14
C LEU A 42 -21.57 -7.11 -1.08
N ASP A 43 -22.51 -6.73 -0.22
CA ASP A 43 -23.82 -7.38 -0.11
C ASP A 43 -24.59 -7.28 -1.42
N ALA A 44 -24.62 -6.09 -2.02
CA ALA A 44 -25.23 -5.90 -3.34
C ALA A 44 -24.53 -6.72 -4.45
N CYS A 45 -23.20 -6.88 -4.39
CA CYS A 45 -22.47 -7.74 -5.31
C CYS A 45 -22.83 -9.22 -5.10
N ALA A 46 -22.88 -9.68 -3.86
CA ALA A 46 -23.25 -11.05 -3.51
C ALA A 46 -24.70 -11.40 -3.91
N GLN A 47 -25.60 -10.44 -3.86
CA GLN A 47 -26.97 -10.63 -4.35
C GLN A 47 -27.04 -10.80 -5.87
N ARG A 48 -26.19 -10.10 -6.61
CA ARG A 48 -26.13 -10.21 -8.09
C ARG A 48 -25.43 -11.49 -8.57
N HIS A 49 -24.43 -11.95 -7.83
CA HIS A 49 -23.54 -13.04 -8.20
C HIS A 49 -23.36 -14.10 -7.10
N PRO A 50 -24.46 -14.63 -6.49
CA PRO A 50 -24.38 -15.42 -5.26
C PRO A 50 -23.52 -16.67 -5.37
N ASP A 51 -23.57 -17.33 -6.51
CA ASP A 51 -22.88 -18.60 -6.76
C ASP A 51 -21.51 -18.44 -7.44
N ALA A 52 -21.14 -17.20 -7.85
CA ALA A 52 -19.83 -16.94 -8.41
C ALA A 52 -18.75 -17.12 -7.33
N LEU A 53 -17.59 -17.64 -7.73
CA LEU A 53 -16.45 -17.81 -6.84
C LEU A 53 -15.86 -16.44 -6.49
N ALA A 54 -15.80 -16.14 -5.19
CA ALA A 54 -15.30 -14.87 -4.67
C ALA A 54 -13.86 -14.96 -4.13
N VAL A 55 -13.54 -16.03 -3.40
CA VAL A 55 -12.23 -16.20 -2.76
C VAL A 55 -11.70 -17.62 -2.94
N VAL A 56 -10.42 -17.69 -3.29
CA VAL A 56 -9.61 -18.93 -3.30
C VAL A 56 -8.44 -18.74 -2.34
N ASP A 57 -8.40 -19.55 -1.28
CA ASP A 57 -7.38 -19.53 -0.24
C ASP A 57 -6.87 -20.96 0.02
N GLY A 58 -5.86 -21.37 -0.72
CA GLY A 58 -5.41 -22.74 -0.75
C GLY A 58 -6.51 -23.71 -1.20
N ALA A 59 -6.92 -24.63 -0.33
CA ALA A 59 -8.02 -25.57 -0.58
C ALA A 59 -9.42 -24.96 -0.36
N LEU A 60 -9.50 -23.83 0.36
CA LEU A 60 -10.76 -23.15 0.65
C LEU A 60 -11.23 -22.39 -0.59
N ARG A 61 -12.48 -22.64 -0.99
CA ARG A 61 -13.16 -21.97 -2.11
C ARG A 61 -14.50 -21.45 -1.63
N LEU A 62 -14.67 -20.14 -1.64
CA LEU A 62 -15.90 -19.48 -1.20
C LEU A 62 -16.58 -18.80 -2.38
N CYS A 63 -17.85 -19.12 -2.61
CA CYS A 63 -18.70 -18.29 -3.45
C CYS A 63 -19.12 -17.02 -2.67
N TYR A 64 -19.69 -16.03 -3.35
CA TYR A 64 -20.13 -14.78 -2.71
C TYR A 64 -21.14 -15.01 -1.60
N ARG A 65 -22.07 -15.94 -1.77
CA ARG A 65 -23.05 -16.32 -0.74
C ARG A 65 -22.37 -16.84 0.52
N ASP A 66 -21.39 -17.74 0.35
CA ASP A 66 -20.68 -18.36 1.46
C ASP A 66 -19.81 -17.33 2.18
N LEU A 67 -19.09 -16.49 1.41
CA LEU A 67 -18.28 -15.40 1.96
C LEU A 67 -19.15 -14.46 2.82
N LEU A 68 -20.30 -14.03 2.28
CA LEU A 68 -21.21 -13.13 3.00
C LEU A 68 -21.79 -13.78 4.28
N ALA A 69 -22.16 -15.07 4.21
CA ALA A 69 -22.64 -15.81 5.37
C ALA A 69 -21.57 -15.89 6.48
N ARG A 70 -20.33 -16.13 6.12
CA ARG A 70 -19.20 -16.16 7.06
C ARG A 70 -18.92 -14.79 7.65
N ILE A 71 -18.92 -13.72 6.84
CA ILE A 71 -18.78 -12.32 7.31
C ILE A 71 -19.84 -11.99 8.37
N ARG A 72 -21.10 -12.29 8.08
CA ARG A 72 -22.20 -12.00 9.01
C ARG A 72 -22.12 -12.76 10.34
N ARG A 73 -21.64 -14.01 10.31
CA ARG A 73 -21.38 -14.80 11.54
C ARG A 73 -20.21 -14.22 12.32
N LEU A 74 -19.11 -13.89 11.65
CA LEU A 74 -17.96 -13.26 12.29
C LEU A 74 -18.34 -11.91 12.92
N ALA A 75 -19.15 -11.10 12.23
CA ALA A 75 -19.70 -9.87 12.80
C ALA A 75 -20.51 -10.16 14.08
N GLY A 76 -21.33 -11.22 14.10
CA GLY A 76 -22.03 -11.68 15.29
C GLY A 76 -21.10 -12.04 16.43
N GLY A 77 -20.01 -12.75 16.15
CA GLY A 77 -18.99 -13.09 17.15
C GLY A 77 -18.29 -11.87 17.72
N LEU A 78 -17.90 -10.93 16.86
CA LEU A 78 -17.27 -9.66 17.27
C LEU A 78 -18.24 -8.79 18.09
N ALA A 79 -19.52 -8.72 17.71
CA ALA A 79 -20.54 -8.02 18.48
C ALA A 79 -20.76 -8.64 19.87
N ARG A 80 -20.68 -9.97 19.99
CA ARG A 80 -20.76 -10.66 21.30
C ARG A 80 -19.57 -10.38 22.23
N LEU A 81 -18.41 -9.98 21.67
CA LEU A 81 -17.29 -9.43 22.44
C LEU A 81 -17.56 -7.99 22.93
N GLY A 82 -18.70 -7.41 22.59
CA GLY A 82 -19.05 -6.05 22.98
C GLY A 82 -18.45 -4.97 22.08
N LEU A 83 -17.89 -5.32 20.92
CA LEU A 83 -17.42 -4.34 19.95
C LEU A 83 -18.61 -3.63 19.29
N VAL A 84 -18.56 -2.31 19.27
CA VAL A 84 -19.62 -1.44 18.74
C VAL A 84 -19.07 -0.43 17.75
N ARG A 85 -19.95 0.20 16.98
CA ARG A 85 -19.60 1.26 16.03
C ARG A 85 -18.74 2.34 16.69
N GLY A 86 -17.62 2.67 16.04
CA GLY A 86 -16.67 3.65 16.51
C GLY A 86 -15.50 3.07 17.34
N ASP A 87 -15.59 1.83 17.81
CA ASP A 87 -14.45 1.16 18.45
C ASP A 87 -13.29 0.99 17.45
N ALA A 88 -12.07 0.98 17.95
CA ALA A 88 -10.88 0.64 17.17
C ALA A 88 -10.39 -0.76 17.52
N VAL A 89 -9.90 -1.49 16.53
CA VAL A 89 -9.24 -2.79 16.70
C VAL A 89 -7.98 -2.85 15.85
N VAL A 90 -6.93 -3.52 16.32
CA VAL A 90 -5.74 -3.79 15.50
C VAL A 90 -5.90 -5.15 14.84
N VAL A 91 -5.77 -5.19 13.52
CA VAL A 91 -5.86 -6.41 12.71
C VAL A 91 -4.48 -6.74 12.15
N GLN A 92 -3.92 -7.88 12.54
CA GLN A 92 -2.64 -8.40 12.05
C GLN A 92 -2.80 -9.86 11.61
N LEU A 93 -3.30 -10.05 10.40
CA LEU A 93 -3.55 -11.35 9.80
C LEU A 93 -2.71 -11.53 8.52
N PRO A 94 -2.35 -12.76 8.15
CA PRO A 94 -1.76 -13.03 6.85
C PRO A 94 -2.78 -12.83 5.74
N ASN A 95 -2.32 -12.82 4.48
CA ASN A 95 -3.21 -12.90 3.34
C ASN A 95 -4.06 -14.18 3.44
N GLY A 96 -5.36 -14.06 3.20
CA GLY A 96 -6.28 -15.18 3.27
C GLY A 96 -7.73 -14.75 3.37
N ALA A 97 -8.65 -15.71 3.26
CA ALA A 97 -10.09 -15.50 3.39
C ALA A 97 -10.43 -14.82 4.72
N ARG A 98 -9.76 -15.21 5.81
CA ARG A 98 -9.99 -14.67 7.15
C ARG A 98 -9.71 -13.17 7.25
N PHE A 99 -8.69 -12.66 6.56
CA PHE A 99 -8.41 -11.22 6.50
C PHE A 99 -9.59 -10.48 5.81
N ILE A 100 -10.07 -11.00 4.69
CA ILE A 100 -11.20 -10.44 3.95
C ILE A 100 -12.46 -10.44 4.83
N GLU A 101 -12.81 -11.59 5.40
CA GLU A 101 -13.95 -11.76 6.29
C GLU A 101 -13.90 -10.79 7.48
N THR A 102 -12.71 -10.63 8.09
CA THR A 102 -12.49 -9.73 9.22
C THR A 102 -12.72 -8.27 8.83
N CYS A 103 -12.13 -7.82 7.72
CA CYS A 103 -12.34 -6.44 7.27
C CYS A 103 -13.81 -6.13 7.03
N PHE A 104 -14.53 -7.00 6.31
CA PHE A 104 -15.95 -6.76 6.01
C PHE A 104 -16.87 -6.92 7.23
N ALA A 105 -16.57 -7.82 8.17
CA ALA A 105 -17.30 -7.93 9.42
C ALA A 105 -17.16 -6.66 10.28
N LEU A 106 -15.96 -6.10 10.35
CA LEU A 106 -15.69 -4.84 11.03
C LEU A 106 -16.37 -3.64 10.32
N PHE A 107 -16.33 -3.62 8.98
CA PHE A 107 -17.03 -2.62 8.18
C PHE A 107 -18.54 -2.69 8.42
N GLN A 108 -19.14 -3.88 8.52
CA GLN A 108 -20.56 -4.07 8.83
C GLN A 108 -20.94 -3.50 10.19
N LEU A 109 -20.09 -3.70 11.19
CA LEU A 109 -20.32 -3.22 12.56
C LEU A 109 -19.96 -1.73 12.74
N GLY A 110 -19.31 -1.09 11.79
CA GLY A 110 -18.77 0.27 11.93
C GLY A 110 -17.60 0.34 12.93
N VAL A 111 -16.93 -0.78 13.16
CA VAL A 111 -15.70 -0.88 13.95
C VAL A 111 -14.50 -0.57 13.05
N ARG A 112 -13.53 0.19 13.56
CA ARG A 112 -12.43 0.75 12.80
C ARG A 112 -11.16 -0.11 12.89
N PRO A 113 -10.83 -0.97 11.90
CA PRO A 113 -9.57 -1.70 11.90
C PRO A 113 -8.38 -0.78 11.65
N VAL A 114 -7.32 -0.94 12.44
CA VAL A 114 -5.96 -0.51 12.13
C VAL A 114 -5.28 -1.67 11.41
N LEU A 115 -5.00 -1.51 10.14
CA LEU A 115 -4.54 -2.59 9.27
C LEU A 115 -3.03 -2.77 9.40
N ALA A 116 -2.62 -3.60 10.34
CA ALA A 116 -1.21 -3.87 10.61
C ALA A 116 -0.63 -4.90 9.63
N LEU A 117 0.59 -4.66 9.15
CA LEU A 117 1.30 -5.59 8.28
C LEU A 117 1.76 -6.84 9.07
N PRO A 118 1.81 -8.02 8.45
CA PRO A 118 2.38 -9.22 9.06
C PRO A 118 3.81 -9.05 9.57
N ALA A 119 4.57 -8.13 8.99
CA ALA A 119 5.94 -7.83 9.37
C ALA A 119 6.08 -6.96 10.63
N HIS A 120 5.02 -6.32 11.13
CA HIS A 120 5.08 -5.53 12.36
C HIS A 120 5.31 -6.42 13.57
N ARG A 121 5.96 -5.87 14.59
CA ARG A 121 6.30 -6.58 15.83
C ARG A 121 5.74 -5.86 17.04
N HIS A 122 6.08 -6.29 18.23
CA HIS A 122 5.55 -5.76 19.48
C HIS A 122 5.64 -4.23 19.59
N TYR A 123 6.75 -3.63 19.15
CA TYR A 123 6.95 -2.18 19.22
C TYR A 123 5.88 -1.42 18.44
N GLU A 124 5.64 -1.80 17.19
CA GLU A 124 4.66 -1.14 16.33
C GLU A 124 3.24 -1.48 16.74
N ILE A 125 2.94 -2.76 16.98
CA ILE A 125 1.58 -3.21 17.34
C ILE A 125 1.14 -2.58 18.66
N GLY A 126 2.00 -2.56 19.69
CA GLY A 126 1.71 -1.90 20.95
C GLY A 126 1.48 -0.38 20.79
N ALA A 127 2.27 0.27 19.92
CA ALA A 127 2.06 1.67 19.61
C ALA A 127 0.72 1.91 18.90
N PHE A 128 0.31 1.06 17.96
CA PHE A 128 -0.99 1.14 17.29
C PHE A 128 -2.14 0.95 18.27
N CYS A 129 -2.07 -0.06 19.14
CA CYS A 129 -3.09 -0.33 20.15
C CYS A 129 -3.29 0.88 21.07
N ARG A 130 -2.21 1.42 21.62
CA ARG A 130 -2.28 2.58 22.52
C ARG A 130 -2.77 3.84 21.82
N PHE A 131 -2.23 4.14 20.63
CA PHE A 131 -2.57 5.38 19.91
C PHE A 131 -4.00 5.38 19.39
N ALA A 132 -4.49 4.25 18.88
CA ALA A 132 -5.87 4.10 18.44
C ALA A 132 -6.87 3.96 19.60
N GLY A 133 -6.41 3.63 20.81
CA GLY A 133 -7.27 3.20 21.91
C GLY A 133 -7.99 1.90 21.58
N ALA A 134 -7.26 0.94 21.00
CA ALA A 134 -7.86 -0.29 20.50
C ALA A 134 -8.46 -1.14 21.64
N ARG A 135 -9.69 -1.66 21.44
CA ARG A 135 -10.36 -2.57 22.37
C ARG A 135 -10.03 -4.04 22.09
N ALA A 136 -9.64 -4.37 20.85
CA ALA A 136 -9.24 -5.72 20.50
C ALA A 136 -8.00 -5.76 19.62
N TYR A 137 -7.24 -6.85 19.75
CA TYR A 137 -6.22 -7.27 18.80
C TYR A 137 -6.68 -8.58 18.15
N LEU A 138 -6.78 -8.56 16.81
CA LEU A 138 -7.17 -9.70 15.98
C LEU A 138 -5.93 -10.17 15.22
N GLY A 139 -5.33 -11.26 15.63
CA GLY A 139 -4.06 -11.75 15.12
C GLY A 139 -4.08 -13.20 14.69
N ALA A 140 -2.94 -13.69 14.27
CA ALA A 140 -2.68 -15.12 14.03
C ALA A 140 -1.57 -15.60 14.97
N SER A 141 -1.61 -16.87 15.39
CA SER A 141 -0.58 -17.47 16.24
C SER A 141 0.78 -17.53 15.54
N GLN A 142 0.77 -17.62 14.20
CA GLN A 142 1.97 -17.71 13.38
C GLN A 142 1.88 -16.75 12.17
N LEU A 143 2.93 -15.99 11.92
CA LEU A 143 3.09 -15.14 10.71
C LEU A 143 4.45 -15.43 10.07
N GLY A 144 4.45 -16.24 9.01
CA GLY A 144 5.67 -16.85 8.47
C GLY A 144 6.35 -17.68 9.55
N ASP A 145 7.61 -17.42 9.83
CA ASP A 145 8.38 -18.11 10.87
C ASP A 145 8.26 -17.45 12.27
N PHE A 146 7.44 -16.39 12.40
CA PHE A 146 7.30 -15.65 13.64
C PHE A 146 6.11 -16.13 14.47
N ASP A 147 6.38 -16.57 15.71
CA ASP A 147 5.37 -16.89 16.72
C ASP A 147 4.84 -15.57 17.34
N CYS A 148 3.55 -15.28 17.11
CA CYS A 148 2.91 -14.06 17.60
C CYS A 148 2.34 -14.19 19.03
N ARG A 149 2.32 -15.38 19.64
CA ARG A 149 1.75 -15.60 20.98
C ARG A 149 2.46 -14.79 22.08
N PRO A 150 3.80 -14.72 22.13
CA PRO A 150 4.49 -13.86 23.09
C PRO A 150 4.17 -12.38 22.91
N LEU A 151 4.01 -11.93 21.65
CA LEU A 151 3.59 -10.57 21.34
C LEU A 151 2.18 -10.31 21.87
N ALA A 152 1.23 -11.21 21.61
CA ALA A 152 -0.16 -11.10 22.06
C ALA A 152 -0.25 -11.04 23.59
N ALA A 153 0.51 -11.91 24.30
CA ALA A 153 0.56 -11.90 25.75
C ALA A 153 1.12 -10.59 26.34
N ALA A 154 2.16 -10.02 25.72
CA ALA A 154 2.74 -8.76 26.16
C ALA A 154 1.79 -7.57 25.96
N LEU A 155 1.01 -7.55 24.87
CA LEU A 155 0.01 -6.50 24.62
C LEU A 155 -1.03 -6.38 25.73
N GLN A 156 -1.41 -7.50 26.36
CA GLN A 156 -2.42 -7.53 27.42
C GLN A 156 -1.98 -6.72 28.65
N GLY A 157 -0.66 -6.69 28.94
CA GLY A 157 -0.10 -5.87 30.02
C GLY A 157 0.19 -4.42 29.61
N ASP A 158 0.54 -4.20 28.34
CA ASP A 158 1.06 -2.92 27.86
C ASP A 158 -0.02 -1.96 27.32
N CYS A 159 -1.23 -2.47 27.06
CA CYS A 159 -2.31 -1.71 26.44
C CYS A 159 -3.59 -1.75 27.27
N PRO A 160 -3.80 -0.80 28.20
CA PRO A 160 -4.94 -0.82 29.15
C PRO A 160 -6.32 -0.81 28.52
N THR A 161 -6.46 -0.32 27.27
CA THR A 161 -7.74 -0.30 26.54
C THR A 161 -8.06 -1.63 25.85
N LEU A 162 -7.10 -2.56 25.82
CA LEU A 162 -7.23 -3.83 25.11
C LEU A 162 -8.00 -4.84 25.98
N GLU A 163 -9.27 -5.05 25.66
CA GLU A 163 -10.17 -5.94 26.38
C GLU A 163 -10.11 -7.39 25.82
N HIS A 164 -9.85 -7.51 24.50
CA HIS A 164 -9.91 -8.79 23.82
C HIS A 164 -8.65 -9.04 22.97
N ILE A 165 -8.14 -10.26 23.07
CA ILE A 165 -7.12 -10.81 22.17
C ILE A 165 -7.74 -12.02 21.49
N VAL A 166 -7.87 -11.97 20.17
CA VAL A 166 -8.43 -13.03 19.34
C VAL A 166 -7.35 -13.55 18.42
N MET A 167 -7.08 -14.85 18.50
CA MET A 167 -6.00 -15.48 17.74
C MET A 167 -6.53 -16.55 16.78
N ALA A 168 -6.04 -16.51 15.55
CA ALA A 168 -6.23 -17.57 14.57
C ALA A 168 -5.12 -18.62 14.70
N GLY A 169 -5.48 -19.90 14.77
CA GLY A 169 -4.58 -21.04 14.98
C GLY A 169 -4.80 -21.70 16.32
N ASP A 170 -4.05 -22.76 16.58
CA ASP A 170 -4.15 -23.51 17.85
C ASP A 170 -3.55 -22.69 18.99
N ASP A 171 -4.40 -21.99 19.70
CA ASP A 171 -4.02 -21.27 20.90
C ASP A 171 -5.16 -21.32 21.92
N HIS A 172 -4.93 -21.99 23.04
CA HIS A 172 -5.91 -22.09 24.13
C HIS A 172 -5.77 -20.95 25.16
N ALA A 173 -4.79 -20.08 25.02
CA ALA A 173 -4.53 -18.98 25.96
C ALA A 173 -5.39 -17.74 25.65
N PHE A 174 -5.89 -17.60 24.42
CA PHE A 174 -6.66 -16.46 23.94
C PHE A 174 -8.02 -16.88 23.35
N THR A 175 -8.86 -15.92 23.04
CA THR A 175 -10.12 -16.20 22.34
C THR A 175 -9.82 -16.78 20.95
N SER A 176 -10.35 -17.96 20.66
CA SER A 176 -10.23 -18.58 19.34
C SER A 176 -10.99 -17.79 18.29
N PHE A 177 -10.33 -17.51 17.17
CA PHE A 177 -10.97 -16.87 16.04
C PHE A 177 -12.13 -17.72 15.48
N ASP A 178 -11.95 -19.05 15.48
CA ASP A 178 -12.95 -19.97 14.93
C ASP A 178 -14.23 -19.99 15.78
N ALA A 179 -14.14 -19.80 17.09
CA ALA A 179 -15.31 -19.70 17.96
C ALA A 179 -16.20 -18.47 17.69
N LEU A 180 -15.67 -17.45 17.02
CA LEU A 180 -16.50 -16.28 16.65
C LEU A 180 -17.53 -16.61 15.58
N TYR A 181 -17.27 -17.61 14.72
CA TYR A 181 -18.21 -18.02 13.67
C TYR A 181 -19.40 -18.82 14.18
N ASP A 182 -19.39 -19.27 15.45
CA ASP A 182 -20.52 -19.97 16.08
C ASP A 182 -21.65 -19.01 16.51
N ALA A 183 -21.42 -17.71 16.38
CA ALA A 183 -22.41 -16.70 16.72
C ALA A 183 -23.55 -16.64 15.68
N PRO A 184 -24.77 -16.23 16.09
CA PRO A 184 -25.82 -15.85 15.16
C PRO A 184 -25.33 -14.74 14.22
N PRO A 185 -25.73 -14.79 12.93
CA PRO A 185 -25.31 -13.78 11.97
C PRO A 185 -25.95 -12.42 12.30
N VAL A 186 -25.17 -11.33 12.14
CA VAL A 186 -25.69 -9.97 12.08
C VAL A 186 -26.17 -9.72 10.65
N LEU A 187 -27.39 -9.23 10.49
CA LEU A 187 -27.96 -8.97 9.16
C LEU A 187 -27.86 -7.51 8.76
N ASP A 188 -28.03 -6.60 9.73
CA ASP A 188 -28.02 -5.17 9.49
C ASP A 188 -26.59 -4.60 9.45
N CYS A 189 -26.41 -3.51 8.68
CA CYS A 189 -25.18 -2.73 8.71
C CYS A 189 -25.33 -1.58 9.71
N SER A 190 -24.41 -1.50 10.68
CA SER A 190 -24.39 -0.44 11.69
C SER A 190 -23.51 0.75 11.28
N ALA A 191 -22.67 0.59 10.26
CA ALA A 191 -21.79 1.62 9.75
C ALA A 191 -22.57 2.69 8.99
N ARG A 192 -22.01 3.91 8.95
CA ARG A 192 -22.45 5.01 8.10
C ARG A 192 -21.40 5.33 7.06
N THR A 193 -21.81 5.96 5.99
CA THR A 193 -20.91 6.28 4.87
C THR A 193 -19.81 7.28 5.22
N ASP A 194 -20.03 8.14 6.19
CA ASP A 194 -19.08 9.10 6.74
C ASP A 194 -18.21 8.55 7.88
N ASP A 195 -18.46 7.33 8.36
CA ASP A 195 -17.59 6.69 9.34
C ASP A 195 -16.21 6.39 8.76
N ILE A 196 -15.20 6.38 9.64
CA ILE A 196 -13.89 5.84 9.31
C ILE A 196 -14.03 4.32 9.13
N ALA A 197 -13.88 3.85 7.89
CA ALA A 197 -13.91 2.44 7.55
C ALA A 197 -12.67 1.71 8.06
N CYS A 198 -11.50 2.33 7.92
CA CYS A 198 -10.24 1.77 8.43
C CYS A 198 -9.17 2.84 8.63
N PHE A 199 -8.12 2.46 9.33
CA PHE A 199 -6.87 3.19 9.38
C PHE A 199 -5.82 2.46 8.54
N GLN A 200 -5.33 3.14 7.51
CA GLN A 200 -4.10 2.75 6.83
C GLN A 200 -2.89 3.29 7.61
N LEU A 201 -1.73 2.71 7.36
CA LEU A 201 -0.50 3.07 8.07
C LEU A 201 0.48 3.75 7.12
N SER A 202 0.95 4.93 7.49
CA SER A 202 2.05 5.58 6.78
C SER A 202 3.39 4.93 7.15
N GLY A 203 4.28 4.79 6.19
CA GLY A 203 5.65 4.27 6.37
C GLY A 203 6.58 5.17 7.21
N GLY A 204 6.06 6.12 7.98
CA GLY A 204 6.82 7.04 8.81
C GLY A 204 7.47 6.36 10.01
N THR A 205 8.76 6.66 10.25
CA THR A 205 9.62 6.00 11.26
C THR A 205 9.88 6.87 12.48
N THR A 206 9.10 7.93 12.72
CA THR A 206 9.34 8.93 13.77
C THR A 206 8.49 8.69 15.02
N GLY A 207 8.63 7.53 15.67
CA GLY A 207 8.11 7.27 17.02
C GLY A 207 6.58 7.21 17.17
N THR A 208 5.84 8.23 16.79
CA THR A 208 4.36 8.25 16.85
C THR A 208 3.76 7.64 15.58
N PRO A 209 2.84 6.65 15.70
CA PRO A 209 2.15 6.08 14.54
C PRO A 209 1.35 7.14 13.80
N LYS A 210 1.45 7.15 12.48
CA LYS A 210 0.58 7.97 11.63
C LYS A 210 -0.55 7.10 11.10
N LEU A 211 -1.71 7.20 11.73
CA LEU A 211 -2.92 6.54 11.29
C LEU A 211 -3.64 7.42 10.27
N ILE A 212 -3.83 6.87 9.07
CA ILE A 212 -4.48 7.51 7.94
C ILE A 212 -5.96 7.12 7.96
N PRO A 213 -6.88 8.02 8.35
CA PRO A 213 -8.30 7.69 8.43
C PRO A 213 -8.89 7.62 7.02
N ARG A 214 -9.45 6.47 6.66
CA ARG A 214 -10.14 6.28 5.38
C ARG A 214 -11.62 6.06 5.65
N ARG A 215 -12.49 6.90 5.07
CA ARG A 215 -13.95 6.81 5.27
C ARG A 215 -14.59 5.94 4.20
N HIS A 216 -15.78 5.40 4.47
CA HIS A 216 -16.45 4.51 3.51
C HIS A 216 -16.67 5.18 2.16
N HIS A 217 -17.31 6.35 2.10
CA HIS A 217 -17.71 6.99 0.86
C HIS A 217 -16.51 7.38 -0.05
N GLU A 218 -15.46 7.96 0.53
CA GLU A 218 -14.31 8.43 -0.25
C GLU A 218 -13.41 7.28 -0.67
N TYR A 219 -13.27 6.28 0.20
CA TYR A 219 -12.38 5.16 -0.08
C TYR A 219 -13.03 4.17 -1.07
N LEU A 220 -14.36 4.03 -1.05
CA LEU A 220 -15.09 3.33 -2.11
C LEU A 220 -14.95 4.04 -3.46
N TYR A 221 -14.96 5.37 -3.47
CA TYR A 221 -14.71 6.12 -4.71
C TYR A 221 -13.29 5.84 -5.23
N ASN A 222 -12.27 5.87 -4.36
CA ASN A 222 -10.91 5.47 -4.72
C ASN A 222 -10.89 4.09 -5.39
N VAL A 223 -11.56 3.09 -4.78
CA VAL A 223 -11.63 1.72 -5.35
C VAL A 223 -12.28 1.72 -6.73
N ARG A 224 -13.41 2.42 -6.90
CA ARG A 224 -14.11 2.48 -8.20
C ARG A 224 -13.27 3.14 -9.29
N ALA A 225 -12.64 4.28 -8.97
CA ALA A 225 -11.79 5.00 -9.91
C ALA A 225 -10.58 4.14 -10.33
N CYS A 226 -9.93 3.48 -9.38
CA CYS A 226 -8.83 2.55 -9.65
C CYS A 226 -9.30 1.34 -10.47
N SER A 227 -10.49 0.76 -10.16
CA SER A 227 -11.05 -0.38 -10.89
C SER A 227 -11.30 -0.03 -12.36
N ALA A 228 -11.90 1.13 -12.61
CA ALA A 228 -12.12 1.63 -13.97
C ALA A 228 -10.81 1.82 -14.75
N ALA A 229 -9.79 2.41 -14.10
CA ALA A 229 -8.49 2.66 -14.73
C ALA A 229 -7.67 1.37 -14.98
N SER A 230 -7.97 0.28 -14.25
CA SER A 230 -7.26 -1.01 -14.33
C SER A 230 -8.07 -2.09 -15.06
N GLY A 231 -9.26 -1.78 -15.55
CA GLY A 231 -10.12 -2.71 -16.30
C GLY A 231 -10.66 -3.86 -15.46
N PHE A 232 -10.95 -3.63 -14.18
CA PHE A 232 -11.56 -4.66 -13.32
C PHE A 232 -13.03 -4.87 -13.66
N ASP A 233 -13.42 -6.11 -13.79
CA ASP A 233 -14.76 -6.59 -14.14
C ASP A 233 -15.08 -7.93 -13.44
N ALA A 234 -16.21 -8.55 -13.80
CA ALA A 234 -16.62 -9.85 -13.25
C ALA A 234 -15.71 -11.03 -13.66
N ASP A 235 -14.93 -10.87 -14.74
CA ASP A 235 -13.96 -11.88 -15.17
C ASP A 235 -12.59 -11.70 -14.49
N THR A 236 -12.45 -10.70 -13.65
CA THR A 236 -11.19 -10.41 -12.95
C THR A 236 -10.86 -11.51 -11.95
N VAL A 237 -9.67 -12.06 -12.09
CA VAL A 237 -9.05 -12.97 -11.12
C VAL A 237 -7.80 -12.28 -10.58
N TYR A 238 -7.91 -11.73 -9.38
CA TYR A 238 -6.83 -10.96 -8.75
C TYR A 238 -6.00 -11.83 -7.81
N LEU A 239 -4.69 -11.94 -8.06
CA LEU A 239 -3.75 -12.57 -7.13
C LEU A 239 -3.26 -11.51 -6.11
N ALA A 240 -3.61 -11.70 -4.85
CA ALA A 240 -3.11 -10.89 -3.73
C ALA A 240 -1.70 -11.37 -3.33
N ALA A 241 -0.69 -10.98 -4.10
CA ALA A 241 0.71 -11.36 -3.90
C ALA A 241 1.39 -10.55 -2.77
N LEU A 242 1.06 -9.27 -2.64
CA LEU A 242 1.56 -8.40 -1.58
C LEU A 242 0.65 -8.45 -0.34
N PRO A 243 1.09 -7.98 0.84
CA PRO A 243 0.25 -7.94 2.04
C PRO A 243 -1.06 -7.19 1.82
N MET A 244 -2.20 -7.86 2.04
CA MET A 244 -3.54 -7.31 1.83
C MET A 244 -3.85 -6.13 2.78
N ALA A 245 -3.19 -6.04 3.92
CA ALA A 245 -3.30 -4.91 4.84
C ALA A 245 -2.75 -3.60 4.26
N HIS A 246 -1.95 -3.64 3.19
CA HIS A 246 -1.40 -2.46 2.55
C HIS A 246 -2.39 -1.86 1.54
N ASN A 247 -2.49 -0.52 1.51
CA ASN A 247 -3.42 0.22 0.64
C ASN A 247 -3.37 -0.23 -0.83
N PHE A 248 -2.17 -0.47 -1.38
CA PHE A 248 -1.98 -0.86 -2.78
C PHE A 248 -2.70 -2.18 -3.12
N THR A 249 -2.51 -3.20 -2.29
CA THR A 249 -3.13 -4.52 -2.49
C THR A 249 -4.60 -4.56 -2.06
N LEU A 250 -5.00 -3.68 -1.16
CA LEU A 250 -6.36 -3.64 -0.65
C LEU A 250 -7.31 -2.90 -1.58
N CYS A 251 -6.96 -1.64 -1.96
CA CYS A 251 -7.89 -0.69 -2.56
C CYS A 251 -7.38 0.06 -3.81
N CYS A 252 -6.27 -0.38 -4.47
CA CYS A 252 -5.76 0.33 -5.65
C CYS A 252 -5.68 -0.54 -6.95
N PRO A 253 -6.76 -1.12 -7.47
CA PRO A 253 -8.05 -1.44 -6.87
C PRO A 253 -7.99 -2.64 -5.93
N GLY A 254 -7.05 -3.55 -6.14
CA GLY A 254 -6.68 -4.67 -5.29
C GLY A 254 -7.81 -5.63 -4.94
N THR A 255 -7.72 -6.18 -3.74
CA THR A 255 -8.63 -7.19 -3.20
C THR A 255 -10.09 -6.72 -3.17
N ILE A 256 -10.33 -5.50 -2.67
CA ILE A 256 -11.70 -4.97 -2.58
C ILE A 256 -12.23 -4.65 -3.97
N GLY A 257 -11.41 -4.08 -4.87
CA GLY A 257 -11.83 -3.80 -6.24
C GLY A 257 -12.28 -5.06 -6.98
N ALA A 258 -11.53 -6.17 -6.86
CA ALA A 258 -11.89 -7.43 -7.48
C ALA A 258 -13.23 -7.96 -6.96
N LEU A 259 -13.45 -7.94 -5.63
CA LEU A 259 -14.69 -8.41 -5.03
C LEU A 259 -15.89 -7.52 -5.42
N LEU A 260 -15.73 -6.21 -5.44
CA LEU A 260 -16.84 -5.31 -5.78
C LEU A 260 -17.17 -5.30 -7.27
N ALA A 261 -16.23 -5.67 -8.14
CA ALA A 261 -16.45 -5.88 -9.57
C ALA A 261 -17.18 -7.20 -9.90
N GLY A 262 -17.36 -8.10 -8.94
CA GLY A 262 -17.94 -9.44 -9.16
C GLY A 262 -16.90 -10.50 -9.55
N GLY A 263 -15.62 -10.13 -9.55
CA GLY A 263 -14.49 -11.03 -9.80
C GLY A 263 -14.12 -11.88 -8.60
N ARG A 264 -12.94 -12.49 -8.62
CA ARG A 264 -12.45 -13.32 -7.51
C ARG A 264 -11.05 -12.95 -7.07
N VAL A 265 -10.76 -13.22 -5.80
CA VAL A 265 -9.45 -13.04 -5.19
C VAL A 265 -8.81 -14.39 -4.95
N VAL A 266 -7.58 -14.54 -5.41
CA VAL A 266 -6.71 -15.68 -5.10
C VAL A 266 -5.66 -15.19 -4.11
N THR A 267 -5.51 -15.85 -2.97
CA THR A 267 -4.54 -15.44 -1.95
C THR A 267 -3.27 -16.27 -2.03
N THR A 268 -2.15 -15.65 -1.68
CA THR A 268 -0.90 -16.36 -1.46
C THR A 268 -0.19 -15.81 -0.23
N ALA A 269 0.46 -16.69 0.51
CA ALA A 269 1.33 -16.31 1.61
C ALA A 269 2.73 -15.91 1.13
N ARG A 270 3.10 -16.25 -0.10
CA ARG A 270 4.44 -16.04 -0.68
C ARG A 270 4.32 -15.46 -2.08
N PRO A 271 4.89 -14.26 -2.33
CA PRO A 271 4.85 -13.59 -3.62
C PRO A 271 5.88 -14.10 -4.63
N GLU A 272 6.78 -15.02 -4.21
CA GLU A 272 7.86 -15.55 -5.02
C GLU A 272 7.33 -16.32 -6.24
N PRO A 273 8.09 -16.40 -7.35
CA PRO A 273 7.70 -17.04 -8.61
C PRO A 273 7.20 -18.47 -8.45
N ASP A 274 7.79 -19.27 -7.58
CA ASP A 274 7.41 -20.68 -7.37
C ASP A 274 5.91 -20.84 -7.10
N GLN A 275 5.40 -20.09 -6.16
CA GLN A 275 4.00 -20.18 -5.76
C GLN A 275 3.11 -19.31 -6.67
N SER A 276 3.54 -18.11 -6.98
CA SER A 276 2.73 -17.16 -7.75
C SER A 276 2.49 -17.65 -9.18
N PHE A 277 3.51 -18.16 -9.88
CA PHE A 277 3.35 -18.65 -11.25
C PHE A 277 2.46 -19.90 -11.30
N THR A 278 2.60 -20.80 -10.31
CA THR A 278 1.71 -21.96 -10.17
C THR A 278 0.25 -21.53 -10.01
N LEU A 279 -0.02 -20.55 -9.15
CA LEU A 279 -1.39 -20.03 -8.94
C LEU A 279 -1.91 -19.29 -10.17
N ILE A 280 -1.07 -18.54 -10.90
CA ILE A 280 -1.47 -17.87 -12.14
C ILE A 280 -1.96 -18.92 -13.17
N ALA A 281 -1.20 -19.99 -13.37
CA ALA A 281 -1.58 -21.06 -14.29
C ALA A 281 -2.85 -21.80 -13.84
N GLN A 282 -2.90 -22.22 -12.57
CA GLN A 282 -4.00 -23.04 -12.04
C GLN A 282 -5.32 -22.28 -11.93
N GLU A 283 -5.27 -21.05 -11.40
CA GLU A 283 -6.47 -20.25 -11.13
C GLU A 283 -6.80 -19.28 -12.26
N ARG A 284 -6.00 -19.27 -13.34
CA ARG A 284 -6.19 -18.37 -14.49
C ARG A 284 -6.22 -16.91 -14.04
N VAL A 285 -5.25 -16.51 -13.21
CA VAL A 285 -5.11 -15.14 -12.70
C VAL A 285 -4.96 -14.15 -13.86
N THR A 286 -5.72 -13.07 -13.79
CA THR A 286 -5.72 -12.01 -14.80
C THR A 286 -4.98 -10.75 -14.36
N HIS A 287 -4.96 -10.45 -13.08
CA HIS A 287 -4.39 -9.22 -12.51
C HIS A 287 -3.60 -9.54 -11.24
N THR A 288 -2.48 -8.86 -11.06
CA THR A 288 -1.74 -8.86 -9.80
C THR A 288 -0.96 -7.57 -9.63
N ALA A 289 -0.50 -7.32 -8.40
CA ALA A 289 0.30 -6.16 -8.06
C ALA A 289 1.61 -6.57 -7.39
N LEU A 290 2.72 -5.94 -7.79
CA LEU A 290 4.05 -6.16 -7.24
C LEU A 290 4.74 -4.84 -6.88
N VAL A 291 5.76 -4.93 -6.05
CA VAL A 291 6.76 -3.89 -5.88
C VAL A 291 7.95 -4.15 -6.81
N PRO A 292 8.78 -3.14 -7.17
CA PRO A 292 9.87 -3.31 -8.12
C PRO A 292 10.81 -4.50 -7.85
N PRO A 293 11.28 -4.78 -6.61
CA PRO A 293 12.15 -5.93 -6.37
C PRO A 293 11.53 -7.28 -6.77
N LEU A 294 10.23 -7.46 -6.48
CA LEU A 294 9.52 -8.68 -6.87
C LEU A 294 9.27 -8.74 -8.38
N ALA A 295 8.99 -7.61 -9.02
CA ALA A 295 8.85 -7.55 -10.47
C ALA A 295 10.18 -7.93 -11.17
N LEU A 296 11.32 -7.44 -10.67
CA LEU A 296 12.65 -7.83 -11.17
C LEU A 296 12.89 -9.34 -10.99
N LEU A 297 12.54 -9.89 -9.83
CA LEU A 297 12.65 -11.32 -9.59
C LEU A 297 11.81 -12.14 -10.58
N TRP A 298 10.55 -11.73 -10.84
CA TRP A 298 9.69 -12.41 -11.80
C TRP A 298 10.23 -12.33 -13.23
N LEU A 299 10.79 -11.18 -13.62
CA LEU A 299 11.42 -10.97 -14.92
C LEU A 299 12.67 -11.82 -15.14
N ASP A 300 13.43 -12.10 -14.08
CA ASP A 300 14.65 -12.90 -14.18
C ASP A 300 14.35 -14.42 -14.12
N GLU A 301 13.28 -14.82 -13.41
CA GLU A 301 12.91 -16.24 -13.24
C GLU A 301 12.08 -16.80 -14.41
N GLN A 302 11.20 -15.99 -15.02
CA GLN A 302 10.27 -16.48 -16.06
C GLN A 302 10.98 -17.11 -17.27
N PRO A 303 12.10 -16.56 -17.83
CA PRO A 303 12.79 -17.19 -18.95
C PRO A 303 13.33 -18.59 -18.66
N GLN A 304 13.66 -18.87 -17.40
CA GLN A 304 14.17 -20.17 -16.95
C GLN A 304 13.05 -21.16 -16.65
N ARG A 305 11.95 -20.67 -16.06
CA ARG A 305 10.81 -21.50 -15.64
C ARG A 305 9.84 -21.81 -16.76
N GLN A 306 9.71 -20.91 -17.72
CA GLN A 306 8.74 -21.01 -18.83
C GLN A 306 7.33 -21.35 -18.34
N ALA A 307 6.92 -20.73 -17.22
CA ALA A 307 5.60 -20.95 -16.62
C ALA A 307 4.48 -20.44 -17.53
N ASP A 308 3.30 -21.06 -17.46
CA ASP A 308 2.12 -20.59 -18.19
C ASP A 308 1.53 -19.35 -17.49
N LEU A 309 1.89 -18.18 -18.00
CA LEU A 309 1.35 -16.90 -17.59
C LEU A 309 0.32 -16.33 -18.57
N SER A 310 -0.18 -17.12 -19.51
CA SER A 310 -1.04 -16.67 -20.63
C SER A 310 -2.36 -16.03 -20.19
N SER A 311 -2.83 -16.31 -18.97
CA SER A 311 -4.03 -15.69 -18.40
C SER A 311 -3.76 -14.30 -17.82
N LEU A 312 -2.52 -13.99 -17.46
CA LEU A 312 -2.16 -12.71 -16.84
C LEU A 312 -2.29 -11.58 -17.86
N ARG A 313 -3.24 -10.68 -17.64
CA ARG A 313 -3.51 -9.54 -18.52
C ARG A 313 -2.76 -8.29 -18.08
N VAL A 314 -2.74 -8.02 -16.77
CA VAL A 314 -2.18 -6.80 -16.20
C VAL A 314 -1.29 -7.12 -15.00
N LEU A 315 -0.07 -6.60 -15.03
CA LEU A 315 0.81 -6.50 -13.89
C LEU A 315 0.90 -5.04 -13.44
N GLN A 316 0.34 -4.74 -12.27
CA GLN A 316 0.54 -3.45 -11.63
C GLN A 316 1.89 -3.44 -10.90
N VAL A 317 2.68 -2.40 -11.10
CA VAL A 317 3.90 -2.19 -10.31
C VAL A 317 3.83 -0.81 -9.64
N GLY A 318 3.98 -0.81 -8.32
CA GLY A 318 3.83 0.39 -7.53
C GLY A 318 4.61 0.34 -6.22
N GLY A 319 4.41 1.38 -5.42
CA GLY A 319 5.10 1.51 -4.16
C GLY A 319 6.50 2.12 -4.26
N ALA A 320 7.14 2.01 -5.40
CA ALA A 320 8.29 2.76 -5.88
C ALA A 320 8.22 2.77 -7.42
N ARG A 321 8.96 3.67 -8.06
CA ARG A 321 9.07 3.68 -9.53
C ARG A 321 9.74 2.38 -10.01
N LEU A 322 9.11 1.71 -10.97
CA LEU A 322 9.80 0.67 -11.74
C LEU A 322 10.67 1.37 -12.78
N MET A 323 11.97 1.09 -12.73
CA MET A 323 12.93 1.74 -13.62
C MET A 323 12.69 1.36 -15.08
N ASP A 324 12.95 2.28 -15.99
CA ASP A 324 12.61 2.22 -17.41
C ASP A 324 13.05 0.90 -18.07
N HIS A 325 14.32 0.51 -17.86
CA HIS A 325 14.85 -0.76 -18.38
C HIS A 325 14.06 -2.02 -17.92
N ALA A 326 13.58 -2.03 -16.67
CA ALA A 326 12.76 -3.13 -16.16
C ALA A 326 11.34 -3.06 -16.69
N ALA A 327 10.78 -1.84 -16.79
CA ALA A 327 9.44 -1.60 -17.31
C ALA A 327 9.30 -2.09 -18.77
N GLU A 328 10.28 -1.81 -19.62
CA GLU A 328 10.34 -2.26 -21.02
C GLU A 328 10.38 -3.80 -21.17
N ARG A 329 10.90 -4.51 -20.17
CA ARG A 329 10.99 -5.98 -20.16
C ARG A 329 9.68 -6.68 -19.81
N VAL A 330 8.72 -6.01 -19.14
CA VAL A 330 7.53 -6.69 -18.59
C VAL A 330 6.73 -7.38 -19.68
N THR A 331 6.32 -6.68 -20.73
CA THR A 331 5.51 -7.25 -21.80
C THR A 331 6.26 -8.33 -22.59
N PRO A 332 7.52 -8.14 -23.03
CA PRO A 332 8.26 -9.20 -23.73
C PRO A 332 8.49 -10.48 -22.91
N VAL A 333 8.70 -10.36 -21.59
CA VAL A 333 9.10 -11.51 -20.74
C VAL A 333 7.89 -12.18 -20.09
N LEU A 334 6.93 -11.40 -19.56
CA LEU A 334 5.79 -11.94 -18.83
C LEU A 334 4.52 -12.09 -19.70
N GLY A 335 4.51 -11.52 -20.90
CA GLY A 335 3.38 -11.60 -21.84
C GLY A 335 2.16 -10.75 -21.43
N CYS A 336 2.25 -9.98 -20.37
CA CYS A 336 1.16 -9.14 -19.84
C CYS A 336 1.43 -7.65 -20.02
N ARG A 337 0.40 -6.84 -19.82
CA ARG A 337 0.52 -5.39 -19.84
C ARG A 337 1.02 -4.86 -18.50
N LEU A 338 2.03 -4.02 -18.54
CA LEU A 338 2.46 -3.27 -17.36
C LEU A 338 1.48 -2.11 -17.11
N GLN A 339 1.10 -1.90 -15.86
CA GLN A 339 0.49 -0.68 -15.38
C GLN A 339 1.35 -0.11 -14.25
N GLN A 340 2.06 0.98 -14.48
CA GLN A 340 2.79 1.66 -13.42
C GLN A 340 1.80 2.42 -12.53
N VAL A 341 1.95 2.28 -11.21
CA VAL A 341 1.09 2.88 -10.21
C VAL A 341 1.93 3.73 -9.25
N PHE A 342 1.64 5.01 -9.20
CA PHE A 342 2.17 5.93 -8.21
C PHE A 342 1.04 6.44 -7.34
N GLY A 343 1.19 6.34 -6.04
CA GLY A 343 0.17 6.82 -5.12
C GLY A 343 0.57 6.65 -3.67
N MET A 344 -0.32 7.12 -2.82
CA MET A 344 -0.12 7.12 -1.38
C MET A 344 -1.44 6.77 -0.65
N ALA A 345 -1.33 6.24 0.55
CA ALA A 345 -2.51 5.89 1.34
C ALA A 345 -3.29 7.13 1.82
N GLU A 346 -2.64 8.29 1.81
CA GLU A 346 -3.22 9.60 2.13
C GLU A 346 -4.12 10.15 1.01
N GLY A 347 -4.02 9.64 -0.22
CA GLY A 347 -4.88 10.15 -1.31
C GLY A 347 -4.44 9.75 -2.70
N LEU A 348 -4.01 10.69 -3.50
CA LEU A 348 -3.74 10.58 -4.94
C LEU A 348 -3.25 9.18 -5.37
N ILE A 349 -3.93 8.64 -6.38
CA ILE A 349 -3.46 7.49 -7.15
C ILE A 349 -3.34 7.91 -8.61
N CYS A 350 -2.15 7.73 -9.17
CA CYS A 350 -1.89 7.85 -10.60
C CYS A 350 -1.56 6.46 -11.15
N CYS A 351 -1.99 6.19 -12.36
CA CYS A 351 -1.53 5.03 -13.10
C CYS A 351 -1.47 5.31 -14.60
N THR A 352 -0.61 4.59 -15.30
CA THR A 352 -0.66 4.50 -16.76
C THR A 352 -1.96 3.81 -17.17
N ARG A 353 -2.53 4.20 -18.31
CA ARG A 353 -3.74 3.55 -18.82
C ARG A 353 -3.37 2.32 -19.63
N LEU A 354 -4.30 1.38 -19.70
CA LEU A 354 -4.05 0.10 -20.39
C LEU A 354 -3.92 0.26 -21.91
N ASP A 355 -4.40 1.35 -22.48
CA ASP A 355 -4.32 1.73 -23.89
C ASP A 355 -3.19 2.75 -24.19
N ASP A 356 -2.46 3.23 -23.18
CA ASP A 356 -1.31 4.11 -23.41
C ASP A 356 -0.23 3.41 -24.26
N ALA A 357 0.54 4.18 -25.04
CA ALA A 357 1.66 3.67 -25.81
C ALA A 357 2.75 3.04 -24.91
N PRO A 358 3.47 2.01 -25.37
CA PRO A 358 4.49 1.32 -24.57
C PRO A 358 5.54 2.25 -23.95
N GLU A 359 6.00 3.25 -24.70
CA GLU A 359 6.97 4.25 -24.25
C GLU A 359 6.41 5.06 -23.08
N ARG A 360 5.13 5.46 -23.15
CA ARG A 360 4.45 6.20 -22.08
C ARG A 360 4.33 5.34 -20.81
N ILE A 361 3.97 4.06 -20.98
CA ILE A 361 3.89 3.11 -19.87
C ILE A 361 5.25 2.90 -19.23
N ALA A 362 6.33 2.78 -20.02
CA ALA A 362 7.66 2.52 -19.49
C ALA A 362 8.26 3.72 -18.72
N HIS A 363 8.01 4.95 -19.19
CA HIS A 363 8.75 6.13 -18.71
C HIS A 363 7.95 7.07 -17.81
N THR A 364 6.66 6.78 -17.53
CA THR A 364 5.82 7.61 -16.65
C THR A 364 5.11 6.78 -15.59
N GLN A 365 4.59 7.43 -14.57
CA GLN A 365 3.68 6.82 -13.61
C GLN A 365 2.22 7.19 -13.90
N GLY A 366 1.95 7.65 -15.13
CA GLY A 366 0.64 8.00 -15.63
C GLY A 366 0.04 9.24 -14.97
N ARG A 367 -1.27 9.31 -14.99
CA ARG A 367 -2.08 10.46 -14.56
C ARG A 367 -3.08 10.05 -13.48
N PRO A 368 -3.63 11.02 -12.71
CA PRO A 368 -4.63 10.75 -11.69
C PRO A 368 -5.76 9.85 -12.19
N VAL A 369 -6.25 8.95 -11.34
CA VAL A 369 -7.38 8.07 -11.67
C VAL A 369 -8.73 8.77 -11.59
N SER A 370 -8.78 9.93 -10.96
CA SER A 370 -9.98 10.76 -10.78
C SER A 370 -9.81 12.11 -11.44
N ASP A 371 -10.82 12.56 -12.17
CA ASP A 371 -10.92 13.92 -12.69
C ASP A 371 -11.13 14.97 -11.59
N GLY A 372 -11.53 14.53 -10.39
CA GLY A 372 -11.65 15.37 -9.21
C GLY A 372 -10.34 15.62 -8.46
N ASP A 373 -9.24 14.99 -8.87
CA ASP A 373 -7.93 15.19 -8.26
C ASP A 373 -7.31 16.51 -8.75
N GLU A 374 -6.91 17.33 -7.79
CA GLU A 374 -6.18 18.57 -8.02
C GLU A 374 -4.70 18.35 -7.71
N VAL A 375 -3.85 18.54 -8.70
CA VAL A 375 -2.40 18.31 -8.62
C VAL A 375 -1.65 19.61 -8.89
N ARG A 376 -0.82 20.03 -7.93
CA ARG A 376 0.13 21.13 -8.07
C ARG A 376 1.55 20.61 -8.00
N ILE A 377 2.44 21.16 -8.79
CA ILE A 377 3.88 20.95 -8.73
C ILE A 377 4.51 22.31 -8.47
N VAL A 378 5.17 22.46 -7.32
CA VAL A 378 5.62 23.78 -6.86
C VAL A 378 7.12 23.77 -6.54
N ASP A 379 7.70 24.95 -6.61
CA ASP A 379 9.09 25.21 -6.17
C ASP A 379 9.19 25.38 -4.64
N ALA A 380 10.38 25.71 -4.15
CA ALA A 380 10.63 25.92 -2.72
C ALA A 380 9.88 27.13 -2.12
N THR A 381 9.39 28.04 -2.96
CA THR A 381 8.58 29.22 -2.53
C THR A 381 7.09 28.92 -2.52
N GLY A 382 6.67 27.75 -3.06
CA GLY A 382 5.28 27.38 -3.23
C GLY A 382 4.66 27.88 -4.55
N ALA A 383 5.46 28.48 -5.45
CA ALA A 383 5.00 28.89 -6.77
C ALA A 383 4.96 27.71 -7.74
N PRO A 384 3.95 27.65 -8.66
CA PRO A 384 3.91 26.60 -9.68
C PRO A 384 5.18 26.61 -10.56
N VAL A 385 5.74 25.42 -10.81
CA VAL A 385 6.87 25.27 -11.75
C VAL A 385 6.37 25.21 -13.21
N ALA A 386 7.25 25.50 -14.16
CA ALA A 386 6.93 25.36 -15.59
C ALA A 386 6.74 23.87 -15.97
N PRO A 387 5.97 23.57 -17.03
CA PRO A 387 5.84 22.20 -17.54
C PRO A 387 7.21 21.56 -17.83
N GLY A 388 7.43 20.34 -17.35
CA GLY A 388 8.70 19.61 -17.47
C GLY A 388 9.70 19.87 -16.36
N GLU A 389 9.54 20.94 -15.57
CA GLU A 389 10.39 21.19 -14.40
C GLU A 389 10.01 20.33 -13.20
N ILE A 390 11.00 20.04 -12.37
CA ILE A 390 10.84 19.21 -11.16
C ILE A 390 10.43 20.09 -9.97
N GLY A 391 9.33 19.73 -9.31
CA GLY A 391 8.87 20.41 -8.10
C GLY A 391 8.32 19.47 -7.04
N GLU A 392 7.93 20.04 -5.89
CA GLU A 392 7.22 19.34 -4.81
C GLU A 392 5.78 19.04 -5.26
N LEU A 393 5.34 17.80 -5.08
CA LEU A 393 3.98 17.38 -5.36
C LEU A 393 3.04 17.75 -4.21
N GLN A 394 2.02 18.53 -4.53
CA GLN A 394 0.89 18.84 -3.64
C GLN A 394 -0.42 18.36 -4.26
N VAL A 395 -1.25 17.69 -3.46
CA VAL A 395 -2.46 17.03 -3.96
C VAL A 395 -3.67 17.33 -3.08
N ARG A 396 -4.83 17.39 -3.72
CA ARG A 396 -6.14 17.54 -3.08
C ARG A 396 -7.18 16.86 -3.96
N GLY A 397 -8.14 16.16 -3.37
CA GLY A 397 -9.14 15.45 -4.18
C GLY A 397 -10.20 14.76 -3.35
N PRO A 398 -11.15 14.09 -4.03
CA PRO A 398 -12.31 13.47 -3.38
C PRO A 398 -11.97 12.29 -2.48
N TYR A 399 -10.74 11.77 -2.54
CA TYR A 399 -10.25 10.70 -1.67
C TYR A 399 -8.87 11.03 -1.05
N THR A 400 -8.45 12.29 -1.08
CA THR A 400 -7.29 12.77 -0.32
C THR A 400 -7.74 13.16 1.08
N ILE A 401 -7.12 12.58 2.13
CA ILE A 401 -7.45 12.89 3.53
C ILE A 401 -7.26 14.37 3.84
N ARG A 402 -7.91 14.84 4.90
CA ARG A 402 -7.81 16.24 5.38
C ARG A 402 -6.93 16.39 6.60
N GLY A 403 -6.44 15.28 7.14
CA GLY A 403 -5.52 15.21 8.27
C GLY A 403 -5.37 13.78 8.77
N TYR A 404 -4.37 13.57 9.59
CA TYR A 404 -4.11 12.30 10.26
C TYR A 404 -4.90 12.19 11.57
N TYR A 405 -5.15 10.97 12.00
CA TYR A 405 -5.83 10.74 13.27
C TYR A 405 -5.02 11.24 14.45
N ARG A 406 -5.57 12.17 15.24
CA ARG A 406 -4.96 12.76 16.45
C ARG A 406 -3.56 13.40 16.25
N LEU A 407 -3.29 13.95 15.07
CA LEU A 407 -1.98 14.53 14.75
C LEU A 407 -2.06 15.98 14.24
N ALA A 408 -2.90 16.81 14.85
CA ALA A 408 -3.13 18.20 14.42
C ALA A 408 -1.83 19.03 14.28
N ALA A 409 -0.84 18.83 15.17
CA ALA A 409 0.46 19.52 15.07
C ALA A 409 1.26 19.08 13.82
N HIS A 410 1.13 17.82 13.40
CA HIS A 410 1.73 17.33 12.16
C HIS A 410 0.97 17.87 10.94
N ASP A 411 -0.36 17.90 11.00
CA ASP A 411 -1.21 18.37 9.93
C ASP A 411 -0.93 19.82 9.55
N ALA A 412 -0.58 20.68 10.52
CA ALA A 412 -0.20 22.06 10.28
C ALA A 412 0.99 22.21 9.30
N THR A 413 1.83 21.19 9.16
CA THR A 413 2.96 21.17 8.21
C THR A 413 2.72 20.28 7.01
N ALA A 414 1.92 19.21 7.17
CA ALA A 414 1.62 18.25 6.12
C ALA A 414 0.59 18.78 5.10
N PHE A 415 -0.20 19.79 5.48
CA PHE A 415 -1.20 20.39 4.60
C PHE A 415 -0.93 21.89 4.41
N THR A 416 -1.28 22.40 3.24
CA THR A 416 -1.28 23.84 2.97
C THR A 416 -2.53 24.50 3.56
N ALA A 417 -2.53 25.84 3.73
CA ALA A 417 -3.68 26.58 4.27
C ALA A 417 -4.96 26.39 3.42
N ASP A 418 -4.83 26.17 2.11
CA ASP A 418 -5.93 25.87 1.19
C ASP A 418 -6.21 24.38 1.04
N GLY A 419 -5.57 23.55 1.88
CA GLY A 419 -5.89 22.13 2.08
C GLY A 419 -5.29 21.14 1.09
N PHE A 420 -4.18 21.48 0.42
CA PHE A 420 -3.41 20.51 -0.32
C PHE A 420 -2.49 19.72 0.61
N TYR A 421 -2.46 18.40 0.44
CA TYR A 421 -1.51 17.53 1.11
C TYR A 421 -0.13 17.64 0.43
N ARG A 422 0.92 17.84 1.22
CA ARG A 422 2.32 17.86 0.80
C ARG A 422 2.86 16.44 0.86
N SER A 423 3.02 15.79 -0.30
CA SER A 423 3.45 14.38 -0.34
C SER A 423 4.93 14.18 0.02
N GLY A 424 5.74 15.22 -0.15
CA GLY A 424 7.20 15.15 -0.07
C GLY A 424 7.84 14.39 -1.23
N ASP A 425 7.07 14.10 -2.28
CA ASP A 425 7.59 13.53 -3.51
C ASP A 425 7.98 14.66 -4.47
N ARG A 426 9.07 14.44 -5.20
CA ARG A 426 9.54 15.30 -6.29
C ARG A 426 9.06 14.71 -7.61
N VAL A 427 8.32 15.49 -8.38
CA VAL A 427 7.76 15.04 -9.65
C VAL A 427 7.93 16.12 -10.71
N ARG A 428 7.84 15.71 -11.98
CA ARG A 428 7.59 16.61 -13.12
C ARG A 428 6.37 16.15 -13.88
N ARG A 429 5.75 17.07 -14.59
CA ARG A 429 4.62 16.75 -15.47
C ARG A 429 5.10 16.77 -16.92
N THR A 430 4.78 15.72 -17.68
CA THR A 430 5.05 15.65 -19.12
C THR A 430 4.12 16.59 -19.89
N ALA A 431 4.42 16.83 -21.16
CA ALA A 431 3.56 17.62 -22.05
C ALA A 431 2.15 16.99 -22.19
N ASP A 432 2.05 15.67 -22.10
CA ASP A 432 0.79 14.91 -22.17
C ASP A 432 0.04 14.84 -20.84
N GLY A 433 0.56 15.48 -19.77
CA GLY A 433 -0.06 15.56 -18.46
C GLY A 433 0.24 14.43 -17.49
N ASP A 434 1.08 13.45 -17.86
CA ASP A 434 1.51 12.39 -16.96
C ASP A 434 2.51 12.88 -15.92
N LEU A 435 2.54 12.23 -14.79
CA LEU A 435 3.55 12.45 -13.76
C LEU A 435 4.73 11.49 -13.94
N VAL A 436 5.93 12.03 -13.75
CA VAL A 436 7.16 11.26 -13.60
C VAL A 436 7.70 11.53 -12.21
N VAL A 437 7.83 10.48 -11.43
CA VAL A 437 8.43 10.55 -10.09
C VAL A 437 9.93 10.63 -10.22
N GLU A 438 10.53 11.67 -9.63
CA GLU A 438 11.98 11.95 -9.67
C GLU A 438 12.64 11.71 -8.29
N GLY A 439 11.86 11.26 -7.30
CA GLY A 439 12.31 10.90 -5.96
C GLY A 439 11.56 11.57 -4.84
N ARG A 440 12.18 11.61 -3.67
CA ARG A 440 11.65 12.30 -2.49
C ARG A 440 12.61 13.36 -2.00
N ASP A 441 12.09 14.46 -1.45
CA ASP A 441 12.91 15.52 -0.88
C ASP A 441 13.96 14.99 0.12
N LYS A 442 13.58 14.05 0.96
CA LYS A 442 14.46 13.41 1.95
C LYS A 442 15.49 12.43 1.37
N ASP A 443 15.35 12.03 0.11
CA ASP A 443 16.27 11.11 -0.58
C ASP A 443 17.14 11.85 -1.61
N GLN A 444 16.95 13.16 -1.80
CA GLN A 444 17.84 14.00 -2.59
C GLN A 444 19.16 14.18 -1.83
N ILE A 445 20.27 13.97 -2.51
CA ILE A 445 21.63 14.06 -1.92
C ILE A 445 22.20 15.42 -2.26
N ASN A 446 22.63 16.17 -1.24
CA ASN A 446 23.22 17.50 -1.41
C ASN A 446 24.76 17.43 -1.30
N ARG A 447 25.39 17.14 -2.42
CA ARG A 447 26.85 16.94 -2.51
C ARG A 447 27.56 18.26 -2.75
N GLY A 448 28.01 18.92 -1.66
CA GLY A 448 28.77 20.17 -1.78
C GLY A 448 27.99 21.32 -2.46
N GLY A 449 26.67 21.35 -2.32
CA GLY A 449 25.78 22.31 -2.98
C GLY A 449 25.17 21.80 -4.28
N GLU A 450 25.74 20.77 -4.89
CA GLU A 450 25.17 20.10 -6.08
C GLU A 450 24.13 19.07 -5.67
N LYS A 451 22.97 19.10 -6.32
CA LYS A 451 21.86 18.18 -6.02
C LYS A 451 21.94 16.93 -6.89
N VAL A 452 22.02 15.77 -6.27
CA VAL A 452 22.04 14.47 -6.93
C VAL A 452 20.74 13.74 -6.69
N SER A 453 20.01 13.41 -7.75
CA SER A 453 18.87 12.50 -7.69
C SER A 453 19.38 11.08 -7.52
N ALA A 454 19.00 10.45 -6.40
CA ALA A 454 19.34 9.04 -6.17
C ALA A 454 18.76 8.16 -7.28
N GLU A 455 17.53 8.41 -7.70
CA GLU A 455 16.82 7.61 -8.72
C GLU A 455 17.47 7.72 -10.11
N GLU A 456 17.98 8.89 -10.50
CA GLU A 456 18.70 9.06 -11.75
C GLU A 456 19.91 8.12 -11.82
N VAL A 457 20.69 8.05 -10.74
CA VAL A 457 21.87 7.19 -10.66
C VAL A 457 21.48 5.71 -10.59
N GLU A 458 20.45 5.38 -9.83
CA GLU A 458 19.88 4.02 -9.74
C GLU A 458 19.41 3.52 -11.10
N ASN A 459 18.70 4.33 -11.86
CA ASN A 459 18.20 4.00 -13.18
C ASN A 459 19.33 3.64 -14.15
N LEU A 460 20.39 4.45 -14.17
CA LEU A 460 21.58 4.16 -14.99
C LEU A 460 22.30 2.88 -14.54
N LEU A 461 22.44 2.66 -13.23
CA LEU A 461 23.08 1.44 -12.73
C LEU A 461 22.27 0.20 -13.10
N LEU A 462 20.95 0.25 -13.03
CA LEU A 462 20.06 -0.86 -13.39
C LEU A 462 20.06 -1.21 -14.87
N ALA A 463 20.40 -0.25 -15.74
CA ALA A 463 20.60 -0.51 -17.16
C ALA A 463 21.89 -1.30 -17.47
N HIS A 464 22.81 -1.44 -16.50
CA HIS A 464 24.02 -2.23 -16.69
C HIS A 464 23.72 -3.74 -16.62
N PRO A 465 24.14 -4.59 -17.61
CA PRO A 465 23.74 -6.01 -17.71
C PRO A 465 24.03 -6.85 -16.45
N GLN A 466 25.10 -6.52 -15.74
CA GLN A 466 25.53 -7.24 -14.54
C GLN A 466 24.97 -6.68 -13.22
N VAL A 467 24.06 -5.71 -13.28
CA VAL A 467 23.36 -5.19 -12.10
C VAL A 467 21.95 -5.78 -12.04
N HIS A 468 21.61 -6.38 -10.89
CA HIS A 468 20.27 -6.88 -10.63
C HIS A 468 19.39 -5.80 -9.97
N ASP A 469 19.95 -5.14 -8.95
CA ASP A 469 19.27 -4.05 -8.25
C ASP A 469 20.27 -3.01 -7.75
N ALA A 470 19.82 -1.75 -7.60
CA ALA A 470 20.66 -0.63 -7.17
C ALA A 470 19.87 0.31 -6.26
N ALA A 471 20.51 0.78 -5.18
CA ALA A 471 19.96 1.79 -4.29
C ALA A 471 21.02 2.81 -3.91
N VAL A 472 20.74 4.10 -4.15
CA VAL A 472 21.69 5.19 -3.88
C VAL A 472 21.20 5.99 -2.67
N VAL A 473 22.12 6.24 -1.74
CA VAL A 473 21.83 6.96 -0.50
C VAL A 473 22.89 8.01 -0.20
N ALA A 474 22.50 9.02 0.57
CA ALA A 474 23.44 9.99 1.11
C ALA A 474 24.37 9.34 2.14
N MET A 475 25.64 9.68 2.05
CA MET A 475 26.72 9.34 2.97
C MET A 475 27.26 10.64 3.59
N PRO A 476 27.28 10.80 4.93
CA PRO A 476 27.84 11.99 5.56
C PRO A 476 29.29 12.23 5.16
N ASP A 477 29.66 13.48 4.89
CA ASP A 477 31.02 13.91 4.56
C ASP A 477 31.33 15.26 5.22
N PRO A 478 32.47 15.40 5.93
CA PRO A 478 32.77 16.62 6.68
C PRO A 478 33.08 17.84 5.78
N MET A 479 33.46 17.63 4.50
CA MET A 479 33.79 18.72 3.58
C MET A 479 32.62 19.09 2.66
N LEU A 480 31.88 18.09 2.18
CA LEU A 480 30.82 18.28 1.18
C LEU A 480 29.42 18.22 1.80
N GLY A 481 29.33 18.03 3.14
CA GLY A 481 28.06 17.75 3.82
C GLY A 481 27.59 16.32 3.53
N GLU A 482 27.35 15.99 2.26
CA GLU A 482 26.97 14.65 1.83
C GLU A 482 27.76 14.21 0.60
N ARG A 483 27.96 12.88 0.47
CA ARG A 483 28.42 12.17 -0.71
C ARG A 483 27.44 11.08 -1.11
N THR A 484 27.61 10.56 -2.30
CA THR A 484 26.79 9.47 -2.84
C THR A 484 27.41 8.10 -2.57
N CYS A 485 26.61 7.20 -1.98
CA CYS A 485 26.93 5.78 -1.88
C CYS A 485 25.88 4.95 -2.63
N ALA A 486 26.32 4.19 -3.63
CA ALA A 486 25.49 3.21 -4.33
C ALA A 486 25.67 1.82 -3.70
N PHE A 487 24.58 1.21 -3.26
CA PHE A 487 24.52 -0.21 -2.97
C PHE A 487 24.04 -0.95 -4.21
N VAL A 488 24.67 -2.07 -4.53
CA VAL A 488 24.41 -2.83 -5.75
C VAL A 488 24.22 -4.30 -5.42
N VAL A 489 23.14 -4.89 -5.89
CA VAL A 489 22.97 -6.33 -6.01
C VAL A 489 23.40 -6.72 -7.42
N ALA A 490 24.46 -7.51 -7.53
CA ALA A 490 25.03 -7.87 -8.83
C ALA A 490 24.55 -9.24 -9.31
N ARG A 491 24.45 -9.39 -10.64
CA ARG A 491 24.37 -10.70 -11.30
C ARG A 491 25.76 -11.30 -11.45
N ALA A 492 25.83 -12.61 -11.55
CA ALA A 492 27.08 -13.31 -11.80
C ALA A 492 27.47 -13.24 -13.31
N PRO A 493 28.75 -12.97 -13.65
CA PRO A 493 29.84 -12.54 -12.77
C PRO A 493 29.68 -11.09 -12.34
N ALA A 494 29.93 -10.80 -11.05
CA ALA A 494 29.78 -9.43 -10.53
C ALA A 494 30.76 -8.45 -11.19
N PRO A 495 30.31 -7.24 -11.57
CA PRO A 495 31.19 -6.21 -12.12
C PRO A 495 32.08 -5.61 -11.02
N SER A 496 33.25 -5.06 -11.38
CA SER A 496 34.03 -4.29 -10.42
C SER A 496 33.43 -2.87 -10.22
N ARG A 497 33.74 -2.25 -9.07
CA ARG A 497 33.36 -0.85 -8.79
C ARG A 497 33.83 0.11 -9.89
N LEU A 498 35.01 -0.14 -10.44
CA LEU A 498 35.57 0.68 -11.50
C LEU A 498 34.82 0.55 -12.83
N VAL A 499 34.37 -0.66 -13.16
CA VAL A 499 33.51 -0.93 -14.34
C VAL A 499 32.23 -0.13 -14.25
N LEU A 500 31.52 -0.17 -13.11
CA LEU A 500 30.28 0.58 -12.92
C LEU A 500 30.49 2.10 -12.97
N LYS A 501 31.58 2.62 -12.35
CA LYS A 501 31.89 4.06 -12.44
C LYS A 501 32.24 4.50 -13.87
N ARG A 502 32.93 3.65 -14.64
CA ARG A 502 33.22 3.92 -16.05
C ARG A 502 31.93 3.91 -16.86
N TYR A 503 31.09 2.89 -16.68
CA TYR A 503 29.81 2.78 -17.35
C TYR A 503 28.93 4.04 -17.14
N LEU A 504 28.78 4.50 -15.89
CA LEU A 504 28.03 5.73 -15.60
C LEU A 504 28.61 6.97 -16.31
N ARG A 505 29.94 7.04 -16.41
CA ARG A 505 30.60 8.12 -17.15
C ARG A 505 30.32 8.01 -18.66
N ASP A 506 30.39 6.80 -19.20
CA ASP A 506 30.15 6.53 -20.62
C ASP A 506 28.66 6.78 -21.00
N CYS A 507 27.72 6.66 -20.03
CA CYS A 507 26.34 7.11 -20.18
C CYS A 507 26.16 8.64 -20.17
N GLY A 508 27.25 9.40 -20.00
CA GLY A 508 27.20 10.87 -20.00
C GLY A 508 26.80 11.49 -18.65
N LEU A 509 26.76 10.70 -17.57
CA LEU A 509 26.42 11.23 -16.25
C LEU A 509 27.47 12.23 -15.77
N ALA A 510 27.02 13.38 -15.24
CA ALA A 510 27.88 14.42 -14.71
C ALA A 510 28.80 13.86 -13.60
N ALA A 511 30.07 14.30 -13.58
CA ALA A 511 31.07 13.74 -12.68
C ALA A 511 30.68 13.79 -11.18
N PHE A 512 30.00 14.85 -10.76
CA PHE A 512 29.55 15.01 -9.38
C PHE A 512 28.42 14.04 -8.98
N LYS A 513 27.69 13.46 -9.93
CA LYS A 513 26.63 12.48 -9.73
C LYS A 513 27.15 11.04 -9.68
N ILE A 514 28.37 10.77 -10.17
CA ILE A 514 28.97 9.43 -10.11
C ILE A 514 29.19 9.06 -8.65
N PRO A 515 28.69 7.89 -8.19
CA PRO A 515 28.79 7.51 -6.79
C PRO A 515 30.22 7.56 -6.26
N ASP A 516 30.43 8.27 -5.14
CA ASP A 516 31.73 8.32 -4.48
C ASP A 516 32.12 6.92 -3.98
N ARG A 517 31.16 6.17 -3.48
CA ARG A 517 31.31 4.81 -2.95
C ARG A 517 30.33 3.86 -3.63
N ILE A 518 30.76 2.61 -3.91
CA ILE A 518 29.90 1.52 -4.39
C ILE A 518 30.13 0.31 -3.49
N GLU A 519 29.04 -0.23 -2.93
CA GLU A 519 29.05 -1.40 -2.07
C GLU A 519 28.19 -2.51 -2.68
N PHE A 520 28.71 -3.75 -2.69
CA PHE A 520 27.96 -4.90 -3.16
C PHE A 520 27.29 -5.62 -2.00
N MET A 521 26.05 -6.05 -2.21
CA MET A 521 25.26 -6.82 -1.25
C MET A 521 24.58 -8.01 -1.95
N PRO A 522 24.34 -9.12 -1.26
CA PRO A 522 23.59 -10.24 -1.84
C PRO A 522 22.10 -9.90 -2.04
N ARG A 523 21.53 -9.05 -1.19
CA ARG A 523 20.16 -8.51 -1.28
C ARG A 523 20.04 -7.24 -0.45
N PHE A 524 19.02 -6.41 -0.77
CA PHE A 524 18.72 -5.23 0.02
C PHE A 524 17.88 -5.55 1.26
N PRO A 525 18.01 -4.73 2.33
CA PRO A 525 17.02 -4.74 3.40
C PRO A 525 15.69 -4.20 2.88
N GLU A 526 14.60 -4.85 3.24
CA GLU A 526 13.26 -4.52 2.78
C GLU A 526 12.39 -3.95 3.90
N THR A 527 11.37 -3.20 3.50
CA THR A 527 10.26 -2.81 4.37
C THR A 527 9.27 -3.97 4.51
N GLY A 528 8.30 -3.85 5.44
CA GLY A 528 7.29 -4.88 5.66
C GLY A 528 6.41 -5.23 4.46
N ILE A 529 6.52 -4.49 3.36
CA ILE A 529 5.81 -4.71 2.09
C ILE A 529 6.75 -5.08 0.94
N GLY A 530 8.00 -5.42 1.22
CA GLY A 530 8.98 -5.84 0.21
C GLY A 530 9.65 -4.70 -0.57
N LYS A 531 9.52 -3.43 -0.13
CA LYS A 531 10.27 -2.32 -0.76
C LYS A 531 11.68 -2.23 -0.18
N THR A 532 12.63 -1.87 -1.03
CA THR A 532 14.00 -1.55 -0.58
C THR A 532 13.99 -0.43 0.47
N SER A 533 14.60 -0.71 1.62
CA SER A 533 14.69 0.23 2.74
C SER A 533 15.95 1.09 2.66
N LYS A 534 15.87 2.24 1.98
CA LYS A 534 16.99 3.23 1.95
C LYS A 534 17.39 3.72 3.35
N LYS A 535 16.46 3.74 4.32
CA LYS A 535 16.78 4.04 5.71
C LYS A 535 17.73 3.02 6.30
N SER A 536 17.41 1.73 6.16
CA SER A 536 18.27 0.65 6.68
C SER A 536 19.64 0.65 6.01
N LEU A 537 19.72 1.01 4.73
CA LEU A 537 20.99 1.17 4.02
C LEU A 537 21.79 2.36 4.58
N ARG A 538 21.17 3.50 4.83
CA ARG A 538 21.82 4.65 5.50
C ARG A 538 22.33 4.30 6.90
N ASP A 539 21.56 3.56 7.68
CA ASP A 539 21.94 3.14 9.04
C ASP A 539 23.09 2.11 9.01
N LEU A 540 23.09 1.20 8.03
CA LEU A 540 24.21 0.29 7.79
C LEU A 540 25.49 1.06 7.45
N LEU A 541 25.39 2.01 6.53
CA LEU A 541 26.52 2.84 6.09
C LEU A 541 27.10 3.66 7.25
N ARG A 542 26.26 4.27 8.09
CA ARG A 542 26.71 5.01 9.30
C ARG A 542 27.52 4.11 10.24
N ARG A 543 27.04 2.89 10.51
CA ARG A 543 27.76 1.91 11.36
C ARG A 543 29.09 1.52 10.75
N GLN A 544 29.17 1.31 9.44
CA GLN A 544 30.43 1.00 8.74
C GLN A 544 31.43 2.16 8.82
N LEU A 545 30.97 3.41 8.69
CA LEU A 545 31.82 4.59 8.79
C LEU A 545 32.32 4.81 10.22
N GLN A 546 31.49 4.59 11.24
CA GLN A 546 31.89 4.67 12.65
C GLN A 546 32.90 3.57 13.04
N ALA A 547 32.79 2.37 12.47
CA ALA A 547 33.73 1.29 12.73
C ALA A 547 35.08 1.48 12.01
N ALA A 548 35.15 2.35 11.01
CA ALA A 548 36.34 2.64 10.22
C ALA A 548 37.07 3.94 10.66
N ALA A 549 36.44 4.73 11.55
CA ALA A 549 37.01 5.93 12.18
C ALA A 549 37.65 5.62 13.51
#